data_326045a4cb7b75066066346cfa79ab8c
#
_entry.id   326045a4cb7b75066066346cfa79ab8c
#
_cell.length_a   1.000
_cell.length_b   1.000
_cell.length_c   1.000
_cell.angle_alpha   90.00
_cell.angle_beta   90.00
_cell.angle_gamma   90.00
#
_symmetry.space_group_name_H-M   'P 1'
#
loop_
_entity.id
_entity.type
_entity.pdbx_description
1 polymer ?
#
loop_
_entity_poly.entity_id
_entity_poly.type
_entity_poly.pdbx_seq_one_letter_code
_entity_poly.pdbx_strand_id
1 'polypeptide(L)'
;IIRDQEALMERIKTTETQLSHERSQNHSAYEQETQRYQSERKEQLKREIALLKQKRKERLISEKAFANEKKMAKLASRDDIHARVNSHPVKLLEEELRNLRHRLKTDKRLALKVLESDISDVRRKTPVETQERIPWRSFVSIPLPGVGQLLNGQWQKGILFLFASLFIYLVAIPYSLGYGNYQGTGLSGLVTLAEGGARLHRSIIFMVEGIIAIFLLIFTAALILISFRDVYTTEKKKMQGIRPFTWFESRQTMEEKGFPYLVSLPALIVIVFIVLVPIMTTILISFTNMDPQHQSKFTWIGLANYKLIALGQGIAGSAFWLILGWTLIWTVGATTLAIAIGFFLSLLVNQERLKGKKFFRTVFLLPWAVPAFITIMFFSIMVSSTGPITQILRALTGQIINIKNSSLLTRIFLIFLQGWLGSAYIFLLSTGVLQGIPSDLYEAAEIDGATSWQKTMRITVPLILFQTAPLLVGQYTFNFNNFSIIFLFNQGGPFNPTLYGNLAGSTDILISYIYKLTIQNQYQGVGAAITIVISVVLMFIAWLGYRNTKAFKEEKL
;
A
#
# COMPACT_ATOMS: atom_id res chain seq x y z
N ILE A 1 -38.24 12.99 25.02
CA ILE A 1 -37.96 11.86 24.10
C ILE A 1 -39.20 10.98 23.92
N ILE A 2 -39.81 10.44 25.02
CA ILE A 2 -40.98 9.56 24.91
C ILE A 2 -42.16 10.30 24.28
N ARG A 3 -42.52 11.47 24.78
CA ARG A 3 -43.61 12.31 24.24
C ARG A 3 -43.40 12.68 22.75
N ASP A 4 -42.17 13.04 22.37
CA ASP A 4 -41.85 13.39 20.99
C ASP A 4 -41.99 12.17 20.06
N GLN A 5 -41.66 10.96 20.57
CA GLN A 5 -41.84 9.72 19.83
C GLN A 5 -43.30 9.31 19.68
N GLU A 6 -44.10 9.49 20.73
CA GLU A 6 -45.55 9.26 20.68
C GLU A 6 -46.21 10.19 19.68
N ALA A 7 -45.86 11.48 19.68
CA ALA A 7 -46.34 12.45 18.71
C ALA A 7 -45.93 12.11 17.26
N LEU A 8 -44.71 11.64 17.05
CA LEU A 8 -44.25 11.16 15.72
C LEU A 8 -44.99 9.89 15.28
N MET A 9 -45.24 8.95 16.19
CA MET A 9 -46.01 7.74 15.88
C MET A 9 -47.47 8.06 15.53
N GLU A 10 -48.09 8.99 16.22
CA GLU A 10 -49.43 9.45 15.92
C GLU A 10 -49.51 10.13 14.55
N ARG A 11 -48.54 10.99 14.22
CA ARG A 11 -48.41 11.56 12.87
C ARG A 11 -48.20 10.52 11.80
N ILE A 12 -47.37 9.50 12.03
CA ILE A 12 -47.19 8.39 11.09
C ILE A 12 -48.51 7.68 10.84
N LYS A 13 -49.25 7.36 11.90
CA LYS A 13 -50.56 6.69 11.80
C LYS A 13 -51.60 7.52 11.05
N THR A 14 -51.66 8.83 11.29
CA THR A 14 -52.55 9.74 10.56
C THR A 14 -52.17 9.85 9.09
N THR A 15 -50.87 9.97 8.77
CA THR A 15 -50.36 10.01 7.38
C THR A 15 -50.61 8.68 6.66
N GLU A 16 -50.48 7.53 7.33
CA GLU A 16 -50.81 6.21 6.78
C GLU A 16 -52.28 6.06 6.43
N THR A 17 -53.19 6.55 7.30
CA THR A 17 -54.62 6.57 7.03
C THR A 17 -54.98 7.50 5.86
N GLN A 18 -54.39 8.68 5.80
CA GLN A 18 -54.58 9.59 4.67
C GLN A 18 -54.06 8.98 3.36
N LEU A 19 -52.90 8.35 3.38
CA LEU A 19 -52.33 7.69 2.22
C LEU A 19 -53.22 6.53 1.73
N SER A 20 -53.77 5.72 2.63
CA SER A 20 -54.70 4.64 2.30
C SER A 20 -55.99 5.17 1.67
N HIS A 21 -56.50 6.27 2.16
CA HIS A 21 -57.71 6.94 1.65
C HIS A 21 -57.47 7.50 0.23
N GLU A 22 -56.37 8.27 0.06
CA GLU A 22 -56.00 8.81 -1.24
C GLU A 22 -55.71 7.70 -2.29
N ARG A 23 -55.07 6.62 -1.90
CA ARG A 23 -54.85 5.48 -2.78
C ARG A 23 -56.16 4.82 -3.21
N SER A 24 -57.11 4.65 -2.31
CA SER A 24 -58.39 3.99 -2.66
C SER A 24 -59.27 4.87 -3.57
N GLN A 25 -59.22 6.18 -3.47
CA GLN A 25 -60.03 7.09 -4.27
C GLN A 25 -59.39 7.53 -5.60
N ASN A 26 -58.10 7.80 -5.61
CA ASN A 26 -57.48 8.55 -6.70
C ASN A 26 -56.36 7.79 -7.43
N HIS A 27 -55.98 6.58 -7.02
CA HIS A 27 -54.80 5.89 -7.56
C HIS A 27 -54.90 5.58 -9.06
N SER A 28 -56.04 5.10 -9.52
CA SER A 28 -56.23 4.73 -10.93
C SER A 28 -56.30 5.97 -11.85
N ALA A 29 -56.93 7.05 -11.39
CA ALA A 29 -56.97 8.31 -12.14
C ALA A 29 -55.59 8.92 -12.23
N TYR A 30 -54.81 8.86 -11.16
CA TYR A 30 -53.44 9.35 -11.12
C TYR A 30 -52.49 8.58 -12.01
N GLU A 31 -52.58 7.26 -12.04
CA GLU A 31 -51.74 6.47 -12.95
C GLU A 31 -52.03 6.80 -14.43
N GLN A 32 -53.28 6.97 -14.79
CA GLN A 32 -53.68 7.38 -16.14
C GLN A 32 -53.20 8.77 -16.50
N GLU A 33 -53.34 9.75 -15.58
CA GLU A 33 -52.83 11.12 -15.77
C GLU A 33 -51.32 11.14 -15.93
N THR A 34 -50.60 10.42 -15.06
CA THR A 34 -49.14 10.32 -15.09
C THR A 34 -48.64 9.68 -16.39
N GLN A 35 -49.27 8.60 -16.84
CA GLN A 35 -48.95 7.93 -18.09
C GLN A 35 -49.22 8.85 -19.29
N ARG A 36 -50.32 9.57 -19.28
CA ARG A 36 -50.67 10.55 -20.32
C ARG A 36 -49.63 11.66 -20.37
N TYR A 37 -49.29 12.29 -19.25
CA TYR A 37 -48.28 13.34 -19.17
C TYR A 37 -46.91 12.83 -19.62
N GLN A 38 -46.50 11.65 -19.21
CA GLN A 38 -45.24 11.06 -19.65
C GLN A 38 -45.18 10.83 -21.14
N SER A 39 -46.30 10.37 -21.76
CA SER A 39 -46.38 10.14 -23.20
C SER A 39 -46.33 11.45 -23.95
N GLU A 40 -47.10 12.49 -23.55
CA GLU A 40 -47.11 13.81 -24.15
C GLU A 40 -45.74 14.47 -24.05
N ARG A 41 -45.06 14.40 -22.92
CA ARG A 41 -43.73 15.00 -22.74
C ARG A 41 -42.64 14.27 -23.53
N LYS A 42 -42.73 12.94 -23.68
CA LYS A 42 -41.87 12.16 -24.58
C LYS A 42 -42.06 12.50 -26.03
N GLU A 43 -43.29 12.77 -26.48
CA GLU A 43 -43.55 13.24 -27.83
C GLU A 43 -43.01 14.64 -28.08
N GLN A 44 -43.21 15.57 -27.15
CA GLN A 44 -42.60 16.88 -27.20
C GLN A 44 -41.08 16.80 -27.34
N LEU A 45 -40.43 15.98 -26.49
CA LEU A 45 -38.98 15.75 -26.59
C LEU A 45 -38.54 15.20 -27.94
N LYS A 46 -39.33 14.31 -28.53
CA LYS A 46 -39.04 13.82 -29.91
C LYS A 46 -39.09 14.96 -30.93
N ARG A 47 -40.09 15.86 -30.83
CA ARG A 47 -40.22 17.05 -31.70
C ARG A 47 -39.07 18.04 -31.50
N GLU A 48 -38.69 18.34 -30.26
CA GLU A 48 -37.53 19.16 -29.91
C GLU A 48 -36.24 18.59 -30.51
N ILE A 49 -35.99 17.28 -30.35
CA ILE A 49 -34.81 16.60 -30.91
C ILE A 49 -34.84 16.60 -32.46
N ALA A 50 -36.02 16.46 -33.08
CA ALA A 50 -36.15 16.53 -34.52
C ALA A 50 -35.81 17.94 -35.07
N LEU A 51 -36.28 18.98 -34.39
CA LEU A 51 -35.95 20.37 -34.71
C LEU A 51 -34.45 20.67 -34.58
N LEU A 52 -33.83 20.15 -33.50
CA LEU A 52 -32.37 20.27 -33.33
C LEU A 52 -31.59 19.53 -34.42
N LYS A 53 -32.07 18.37 -34.87
CA LYS A 53 -31.50 17.63 -36.01
C LYS A 53 -31.60 18.40 -37.30
N GLN A 54 -32.74 19.08 -37.53
CA GLN A 54 -32.95 19.94 -38.72
C GLN A 54 -31.99 21.12 -38.68
N LYS A 55 -31.91 21.88 -37.58
CA LYS A 55 -30.97 22.99 -37.40
C LYS A 55 -29.51 22.57 -37.65
N ARG A 56 -29.13 21.36 -37.24
CA ARG A 56 -27.80 20.78 -37.52
C ARG A 56 -27.62 20.51 -39.01
N LYS A 57 -28.64 19.97 -39.70
CA LYS A 57 -28.61 19.67 -41.14
C LYS A 57 -28.47 20.95 -41.96
N GLU A 58 -29.12 22.04 -41.52
CA GLU A 58 -29.05 23.38 -42.09
C GLU A 58 -27.78 24.15 -41.69
N ARG A 59 -26.86 23.52 -40.96
CA ARG A 59 -25.59 24.11 -40.46
C ARG A 59 -25.76 25.34 -39.57
N LEU A 60 -26.94 25.55 -38.97
CA LEU A 60 -27.21 26.64 -38.03
C LEU A 60 -26.59 26.41 -36.64
N ILE A 61 -26.28 25.19 -36.29
CA ILE A 61 -25.61 24.84 -35.03
C ILE A 61 -24.46 23.86 -35.28
N SER A 62 -23.38 24.00 -34.46
CA SER A 62 -22.24 23.10 -34.51
C SER A 62 -22.58 21.70 -33.92
N GLU A 63 -21.80 20.69 -34.27
CA GLU A 63 -22.01 19.31 -33.74
C GLU A 63 -21.91 19.23 -32.22
N LYS A 64 -21.00 20.01 -31.62
CA LYS A 64 -20.84 20.13 -30.18
C LYS A 64 -22.03 20.83 -29.52
N ALA A 65 -22.56 21.89 -30.13
CA ALA A 65 -23.75 22.58 -29.65
C ALA A 65 -24.98 21.66 -29.72
N PHE A 66 -25.18 20.94 -30.85
CA PHE A 66 -26.24 19.95 -30.98
C PHE A 66 -26.20 18.87 -29.90
N ALA A 67 -25.00 18.32 -29.60
CA ALA A 67 -24.85 17.29 -28.56
C ALA A 67 -25.23 17.84 -27.18
N ASN A 68 -24.81 19.08 -26.86
CA ASN A 68 -25.13 19.73 -25.58
C ASN A 68 -26.63 20.06 -25.47
N GLU A 69 -27.23 20.69 -26.46
CA GLU A 69 -28.66 21.07 -26.46
C GLU A 69 -29.54 19.80 -26.38
N LYS A 70 -29.19 18.73 -27.10
CA LYS A 70 -29.89 17.44 -27.01
C LYS A 70 -29.79 16.83 -25.61
N LYS A 71 -28.63 16.95 -24.96
CA LYS A 71 -28.44 16.49 -23.57
C LYS A 71 -29.29 17.30 -22.59
N MET A 72 -29.29 18.62 -22.74
CA MET A 72 -30.10 19.53 -21.91
C MET A 72 -31.61 19.31 -22.09
N ALA A 73 -32.09 19.14 -23.32
CA ALA A 73 -33.50 18.83 -23.60
C ALA A 73 -33.95 17.50 -22.96
N LYS A 74 -33.07 16.49 -23.00
CA LYS A 74 -33.34 15.20 -22.33
C LYS A 74 -33.38 15.33 -20.78
N LEU A 75 -32.47 16.10 -20.20
CA LEU A 75 -32.45 16.37 -18.75
C LEU A 75 -33.68 17.15 -18.35
N ALA A 76 -34.00 18.26 -19.03
CA ALA A 76 -35.20 19.05 -18.76
C ALA A 76 -36.49 18.23 -18.86
N SER A 77 -36.64 17.40 -19.91
CA SER A 77 -37.79 16.50 -20.03
C SER A 77 -37.87 15.46 -18.90
N ARG A 78 -36.75 14.98 -18.42
CA ARG A 78 -36.70 14.05 -17.28
C ARG A 78 -37.07 14.75 -15.97
N ASP A 79 -36.56 15.96 -15.77
CA ASP A 79 -36.82 16.74 -14.57
C ASP A 79 -38.29 17.19 -14.52
N ASP A 80 -38.90 17.61 -15.66
CA ASP A 80 -40.33 17.94 -15.77
C ASP A 80 -41.21 16.73 -15.41
N ILE A 81 -40.89 15.56 -15.95
CA ILE A 81 -41.61 14.31 -15.61
C ILE A 81 -41.48 14.00 -14.12
N HIS A 82 -40.27 14.10 -13.59
CA HIS A 82 -40.02 13.84 -12.16
C HIS A 82 -40.74 14.84 -11.25
N ALA A 83 -40.72 16.13 -11.59
CA ALA A 83 -41.44 17.16 -10.85
C ALA A 83 -42.94 16.91 -10.84
N ARG A 84 -43.54 16.57 -12.00
CA ARG A 84 -44.99 16.29 -12.09
C ARG A 84 -45.39 15.03 -11.34
N VAL A 85 -44.60 13.95 -11.46
CA VAL A 85 -44.86 12.68 -10.74
C VAL A 85 -44.76 12.88 -9.22
N ASN A 86 -43.77 13.66 -8.77
CA ASN A 86 -43.55 13.88 -7.34
C ASN A 86 -44.49 14.93 -6.70
N SER A 87 -45.14 15.77 -7.51
CA SER A 87 -46.14 16.74 -7.00
C SER A 87 -47.52 16.13 -6.69
N HIS A 88 -47.70 14.85 -7.02
CA HIS A 88 -48.98 14.20 -6.72
C HIS A 88 -49.18 13.93 -5.23
N PRO A 89 -50.42 14.11 -4.67
CA PRO A 89 -50.71 13.92 -3.25
C PRO A 89 -50.25 12.58 -2.68
N VAL A 90 -50.45 11.48 -3.41
CA VAL A 90 -50.00 10.13 -3.00
C VAL A 90 -48.49 10.09 -2.84
N LYS A 91 -47.71 10.66 -3.78
CA LYS A 91 -46.24 10.68 -3.72
C LYS A 91 -45.73 11.59 -2.59
N LEU A 92 -46.36 12.74 -2.39
CA LEU A 92 -46.04 13.65 -1.28
C LEU A 92 -46.27 12.97 0.08
N LEU A 93 -47.39 12.26 0.24
CA LEU A 93 -47.67 11.51 1.46
C LEU A 93 -46.72 10.33 1.65
N GLU A 94 -46.32 9.63 0.58
CA GLU A 94 -45.30 8.56 0.65
C GLU A 94 -43.93 9.11 1.08
N GLU A 95 -43.56 10.29 0.58
CA GLU A 95 -42.30 10.95 0.95
C GLU A 95 -42.34 11.48 2.38
N GLU A 96 -43.46 12.09 2.79
CA GLU A 96 -43.68 12.54 4.17
C GLU A 96 -43.63 11.35 5.15
N LEU A 97 -44.28 10.23 4.82
CA LEU A 97 -44.23 9.01 5.61
C LEU A 97 -42.81 8.46 5.74
N ARG A 98 -42.06 8.46 4.65
CA ARG A 98 -40.64 8.04 4.64
C ARG A 98 -39.80 8.94 5.53
N ASN A 99 -40.00 10.24 5.44
CA ASN A 99 -39.30 11.23 6.26
C ASN A 99 -39.67 11.11 7.74
N LEU A 100 -40.96 10.93 8.08
CA LEU A 100 -41.39 10.71 9.46
C LEU A 100 -40.82 9.43 10.05
N ARG A 101 -40.83 8.33 9.32
CA ARG A 101 -40.21 7.05 9.74
C ARG A 101 -38.69 7.18 9.90
N HIS A 102 -38.04 7.92 9.02
CA HIS A 102 -36.62 8.22 9.15
C HIS A 102 -36.32 9.06 10.39
N ARG A 103 -37.09 10.12 10.63
CA ARG A 103 -36.98 10.95 11.82
C ARG A 103 -37.25 10.15 13.11
N LEU A 104 -38.29 9.30 13.15
CA LEU A 104 -38.56 8.44 14.31
C LEU A 104 -37.33 7.59 14.70
N LYS A 105 -36.58 7.08 13.71
CA LYS A 105 -35.37 6.27 13.93
C LYS A 105 -34.15 7.12 14.29
N THR A 106 -33.95 8.25 13.61
CA THR A 106 -32.75 9.09 13.78
C THR A 106 -32.84 9.97 15.02
N ASP A 107 -33.99 10.63 15.25
CA ASP A 107 -34.16 11.58 16.37
C ASP A 107 -34.09 10.84 17.71
N LYS A 108 -34.68 9.64 17.79
CA LYS A 108 -34.53 8.77 18.97
C LYS A 108 -33.06 8.43 19.25
N ARG A 109 -32.34 8.05 18.22
CA ARG A 109 -30.93 7.66 18.36
C ARG A 109 -30.04 8.84 18.77
N LEU A 110 -30.32 10.02 18.22
CA LEU A 110 -29.63 11.26 18.58
C LEU A 110 -29.95 11.70 20.00
N ALA A 111 -31.22 11.72 20.37
CA ALA A 111 -31.65 12.11 21.70
C ALA A 111 -31.13 11.18 22.80
N LEU A 112 -31.06 9.85 22.53
CA LEU A 112 -30.41 8.89 23.44
C LEU A 112 -28.92 9.15 23.58
N LYS A 113 -28.22 9.45 22.48
CA LYS A 113 -26.78 9.80 22.53
C LYS A 113 -26.53 11.07 23.36
N VAL A 114 -27.34 12.10 23.18
CA VAL A 114 -27.24 13.33 23.96
C VAL A 114 -27.48 13.04 25.45
N LEU A 115 -28.54 12.28 25.78
CA LEU A 115 -28.82 11.89 27.15
C LEU A 115 -27.68 11.07 27.79
N GLU A 116 -27.10 10.12 27.05
CA GLU A 116 -25.95 9.33 27.53
C GLU A 116 -24.73 10.24 27.74
N SER A 117 -24.52 11.25 26.88
CA SER A 117 -23.46 12.24 27.05
C SER A 117 -23.65 13.08 28.29
N ASP A 118 -24.88 13.59 28.52
CA ASP A 118 -25.20 14.39 29.69
C ASP A 118 -25.05 13.58 31.00
N ILE A 119 -25.51 12.33 31.01
CA ILE A 119 -25.29 11.39 32.12
C ILE A 119 -23.80 11.18 32.37
N SER A 120 -23.01 11.02 31.30
CA SER A 120 -21.57 10.86 31.39
C SER A 120 -20.88 12.07 32.03
N ASP A 121 -21.28 13.27 31.65
CA ASP A 121 -20.73 14.52 32.21
C ASP A 121 -21.07 14.71 33.68
N VAL A 122 -22.32 14.41 34.10
CA VAL A 122 -22.72 14.42 35.50
C VAL A 122 -21.93 13.38 36.31
N ARG A 123 -21.75 12.18 35.76
CA ARG A 123 -20.97 11.12 36.40
C ARG A 123 -19.49 11.50 36.59
N ARG A 124 -18.87 12.17 35.63
CA ARG A 124 -17.49 12.65 35.74
C ARG A 124 -17.31 13.68 36.85
N LYS A 125 -18.32 14.53 37.07
CA LYS A 125 -18.30 15.53 38.12
C LYS A 125 -18.62 14.97 39.50
N THR A 126 -19.12 13.75 39.60
CA THR A 126 -19.49 13.12 40.86
C THR A 126 -18.37 12.17 41.30
N PRO A 127 -17.58 12.49 42.33
CA PRO A 127 -16.48 11.64 42.78
C PRO A 127 -16.99 10.33 43.38
N VAL A 128 -16.08 9.35 43.47
CA VAL A 128 -16.30 8.06 44.12
C VAL A 128 -15.29 7.92 45.25
N GLU A 129 -15.77 7.65 46.46
CA GLU A 129 -14.91 7.29 47.57
C GLU A 129 -14.46 5.82 47.43
N THR A 130 -13.21 5.57 47.70
CA THR A 130 -12.66 4.22 47.72
C THR A 130 -11.62 4.10 48.84
N GLN A 131 -11.67 3.00 49.58
CA GLN A 131 -10.70 2.66 50.59
C GLN A 131 -9.50 1.87 50.03
N GLU A 132 -9.52 1.51 48.72
CA GLU A 132 -8.47 0.71 48.09
C GLU A 132 -7.22 1.57 47.88
N ARG A 133 -6.08 1.03 48.33
CA ARG A 133 -4.76 1.70 48.19
C ARG A 133 -3.87 1.10 47.10
N ILE A 134 -4.19 -0.10 46.61
CA ILE A 134 -3.39 -0.88 45.65
C ILE A 134 -4.29 -1.32 44.48
N PRO A 135 -3.86 -1.18 43.24
CA PRO A 135 -4.63 -1.61 42.06
C PRO A 135 -4.54 -3.14 41.87
N TRP A 136 -5.05 -3.91 42.82
CA TRP A 136 -4.94 -5.37 42.84
C TRP A 136 -5.72 -6.08 41.72
N ARG A 137 -6.84 -5.50 41.25
CA ARG A 137 -7.64 -6.10 40.16
C ARG A 137 -6.87 -6.14 38.84
N SER A 138 -5.91 -5.25 38.66
CA SER A 138 -5.05 -5.27 37.47
C SER A 138 -4.19 -6.54 37.42
N PHE A 139 -3.70 -7.03 38.57
CA PHE A 139 -2.91 -8.26 38.64
C PHE A 139 -3.74 -9.50 38.33
N VAL A 140 -5.03 -9.51 38.71
CA VAL A 140 -5.94 -10.63 38.39
C VAL A 140 -6.19 -10.71 36.87
N SER A 141 -6.09 -9.61 36.15
CA SER A 141 -6.25 -9.61 34.67
C SER A 141 -5.03 -10.15 33.92
N ILE A 142 -3.90 -10.43 34.58
CA ILE A 142 -2.72 -11.04 33.94
C ILE A 142 -3.02 -12.50 33.53
N PRO A 143 -3.39 -13.42 34.47
CA PRO A 143 -3.73 -14.77 34.07
C PRO A 143 -5.01 -14.87 33.26
N LEU A 144 -5.99 -14.00 33.46
CA LEU A 144 -7.26 -14.06 32.74
C LEU A 144 -7.72 -12.66 32.33
N PRO A 145 -7.32 -12.19 31.12
CA PRO A 145 -7.77 -10.91 30.60
C PRO A 145 -9.30 -10.81 30.58
N GLY A 146 -9.83 -9.72 31.13
CA GLY A 146 -11.28 -9.48 31.24
C GLY A 146 -11.81 -9.55 32.68
N VAL A 147 -11.24 -10.37 33.54
CA VAL A 147 -11.72 -10.50 34.93
C VAL A 147 -11.54 -9.18 35.72
N GLY A 148 -10.41 -8.52 35.57
CA GLY A 148 -10.18 -7.22 36.23
C GLY A 148 -11.17 -6.15 35.78
N GLN A 149 -11.57 -6.14 34.51
CA GLN A 149 -12.61 -5.23 33.99
C GLN A 149 -13.98 -5.57 34.60
N LEU A 150 -14.34 -6.86 34.71
CA LEU A 150 -15.59 -7.28 35.35
C LEU A 150 -15.65 -6.85 36.83
N LEU A 151 -14.57 -7.03 37.56
CA LEU A 151 -14.46 -6.60 38.96
C LEU A 151 -14.55 -5.08 39.14
N ASN A 152 -14.22 -4.32 38.11
CA ASN A 152 -14.40 -2.87 38.05
C ASN A 152 -15.80 -2.44 37.58
N GLY A 153 -16.70 -3.39 37.31
CA GLY A 153 -18.06 -3.13 36.83
C GLY A 153 -18.16 -2.78 35.35
N GLN A 154 -17.09 -3.02 34.57
CA GLN A 154 -17.04 -2.76 33.12
C GLN A 154 -17.40 -4.04 32.32
N TRP A 155 -18.66 -4.50 32.46
CA TRP A 155 -19.11 -5.80 31.94
C TRP A 155 -18.84 -6.02 30.45
N GLN A 156 -19.15 -5.03 29.60
CA GLN A 156 -18.99 -5.18 28.14
C GLN A 156 -17.52 -5.30 27.73
N LYS A 157 -16.63 -4.49 28.34
CA LYS A 157 -15.19 -4.63 28.15
C LYS A 157 -14.67 -5.96 28.68
N GLY A 158 -15.13 -6.36 29.87
CA GLY A 158 -14.75 -7.62 30.49
C GLY A 158 -15.07 -8.81 29.59
N ILE A 159 -16.28 -8.87 29.03
CA ILE A 159 -16.70 -9.92 28.09
C ILE A 159 -15.82 -9.94 26.83
N LEU A 160 -15.49 -8.77 26.25
CA LEU A 160 -14.62 -8.68 25.08
C LEU A 160 -13.22 -9.24 25.37
N PHE A 161 -12.61 -8.88 26.50
CA PHE A 161 -11.31 -9.42 26.87
C PHE A 161 -11.36 -10.91 27.25
N LEU A 162 -12.45 -11.36 27.87
CA LEU A 162 -12.67 -12.81 28.10
C LEU A 162 -12.79 -13.58 26.80
N PHE A 163 -13.48 -13.04 25.80
CA PHE A 163 -13.52 -13.66 24.48
C PHE A 163 -12.13 -13.70 23.82
N ALA A 164 -11.34 -12.64 23.95
CA ALA A 164 -9.95 -12.63 23.51
C ALA A 164 -9.09 -13.65 24.29
N SER A 165 -9.36 -13.86 25.59
CA SER A 165 -8.65 -14.86 26.39
C SER A 165 -8.97 -16.30 25.99
N LEU A 166 -10.16 -16.58 25.43
CA LEU A 166 -10.44 -17.88 24.80
C LEU A 166 -9.48 -18.18 23.66
N PHE A 167 -9.18 -17.21 22.81
CA PHE A 167 -8.17 -17.37 21.75
C PHE A 167 -6.79 -17.68 22.35
N ILE A 168 -6.41 -17.00 23.43
CA ILE A 168 -5.12 -17.24 24.10
C ILE A 168 -5.03 -18.71 24.57
N TYR A 169 -6.03 -19.18 25.30
CA TYR A 169 -6.00 -20.50 25.94
C TYR A 169 -6.37 -21.67 25.04
N LEU A 170 -7.20 -21.44 24.00
CA LEU A 170 -7.63 -22.50 23.10
C LEU A 170 -6.77 -22.59 21.83
N VAL A 171 -6.09 -21.50 21.44
CA VAL A 171 -5.33 -21.47 20.19
C VAL A 171 -3.86 -21.11 20.43
N ALA A 172 -3.55 -19.92 20.97
CA ALA A 172 -2.18 -19.43 20.99
C ALA A 172 -1.24 -20.26 21.87
N ILE A 173 -1.64 -20.56 23.12
CA ILE A 173 -0.83 -21.36 24.04
C ILE A 173 -0.75 -22.82 23.57
N PRO A 174 -1.86 -23.53 23.25
CA PRO A 174 -1.77 -24.90 22.77
C PRO A 174 -0.92 -25.02 21.51
N TYR A 175 -1.12 -24.14 20.52
CA TYR A 175 -0.30 -24.13 19.31
C TYR A 175 1.19 -23.94 19.63
N SER A 176 1.54 -23.05 20.55
CA SER A 176 2.92 -22.79 20.95
C SER A 176 3.56 -23.98 21.70
N LEU A 177 2.74 -24.81 22.36
CA LEU A 177 3.16 -26.06 23.01
C LEU A 177 3.19 -27.26 22.03
N GLY A 178 2.76 -27.08 20.77
CA GLY A 178 2.77 -28.14 19.76
C GLY A 178 1.41 -28.79 19.50
N TYR A 179 0.36 -28.43 20.24
CA TYR A 179 -0.98 -28.97 19.99
C TYR A 179 -1.61 -28.31 18.75
N GLY A 180 -2.00 -29.13 17.79
CA GLY A 180 -2.60 -28.66 16.53
C GLY A 180 -1.59 -28.24 15.47
N ASN A 181 -0.29 -28.39 15.70
CA ASN A 181 0.77 -28.21 14.71
C ASN A 181 0.91 -29.46 13.85
N TYR A 182 1.37 -29.31 12.62
CA TYR A 182 1.62 -30.45 11.74
C TYR A 182 2.69 -31.38 12.29
N GLN A 183 3.75 -30.83 12.88
CA GLN A 183 4.87 -31.60 13.46
C GLN A 183 4.74 -31.86 14.98
N GLY A 184 3.78 -31.23 15.65
CA GLY A 184 3.47 -31.48 17.05
C GLY A 184 4.49 -30.96 18.07
N THR A 185 5.37 -30.01 17.70
CA THR A 185 6.46 -29.54 18.57
C THR A 185 6.38 -28.07 18.97
N GLY A 186 5.60 -27.27 18.22
CA GLY A 186 5.43 -25.85 18.52
C GLY A 186 6.74 -25.07 18.58
N LEU A 187 6.91 -24.30 19.66
CA LEU A 187 8.10 -23.48 19.87
C LEU A 187 9.39 -24.30 20.02
N SER A 188 9.33 -25.49 20.63
CA SER A 188 10.51 -26.34 20.79
C SER A 188 11.06 -26.84 19.45
N GLY A 189 10.19 -27.02 18.46
CA GLY A 189 10.58 -27.37 17.09
C GLY A 189 11.48 -26.35 16.42
N LEU A 190 11.35 -25.07 16.77
CA LEU A 190 12.24 -24.02 16.27
C LEU A 190 13.68 -24.21 16.74
N VAL A 191 13.88 -24.72 17.94
CA VAL A 191 15.22 -24.98 18.51
C VAL A 191 15.82 -26.24 17.93
N THR A 192 15.04 -27.31 17.86
CA THR A 192 15.51 -28.64 17.46
C THR A 192 15.63 -28.85 15.96
N LEU A 193 14.86 -28.12 15.15
CA LEU A 193 14.84 -28.20 13.68
C LEU A 193 14.73 -29.64 13.13
N ALA A 194 13.92 -30.49 13.76
CA ALA A 194 13.77 -31.91 13.43
C ALA A 194 15.01 -32.78 13.68
N GLU A 195 15.96 -32.33 14.48
CA GLU A 195 17.11 -33.13 14.89
C GLU A 195 16.64 -34.40 15.59
N GLY A 196 17.14 -35.55 15.18
CA GLY A 196 16.69 -36.85 15.72
C GLY A 196 15.27 -37.30 15.35
N GLY A 197 14.49 -36.49 14.62
CA GLY A 197 13.11 -36.77 14.22
C GLY A 197 12.98 -37.79 13.08
N ALA A 198 11.75 -38.24 12.79
CA ALA A 198 11.42 -39.17 11.73
C ALA A 198 11.91 -38.70 10.34
N ARG A 199 12.12 -39.64 9.39
CA ARG A 199 12.63 -39.34 8.06
C ARG A 199 11.73 -38.35 7.26
N LEU A 200 10.43 -38.34 7.55
CA LEU A 200 9.45 -37.45 6.90
C LEU A 200 9.46 -36.01 7.44
N HIS A 201 10.08 -35.77 8.59
CA HIS A 201 10.14 -34.45 9.20
C HIS A 201 11.06 -33.53 8.41
N ARG A 202 10.60 -32.31 8.13
CA ARG A 202 11.34 -31.26 7.41
C ARG A 202 11.63 -30.09 8.34
N SER A 203 12.90 -29.73 8.49
CA SER A 203 13.34 -28.63 9.37
C SER A 203 12.67 -27.30 9.06
N ILE A 204 12.36 -27.02 7.79
CA ILE A 204 11.67 -25.79 7.39
C ILE A 204 10.25 -25.67 7.99
N ILE A 205 9.52 -26.79 8.13
CA ILE A 205 8.18 -26.77 8.71
C ILE A 205 8.28 -26.47 10.21
N PHE A 206 9.22 -27.10 10.93
CA PHE A 206 9.49 -26.81 12.34
C PHE A 206 9.84 -25.33 12.56
N MET A 207 10.66 -24.77 11.69
CA MET A 207 11.03 -23.35 11.73
C MET A 207 9.81 -22.44 11.56
N VAL A 208 8.98 -22.68 10.53
CA VAL A 208 7.80 -21.86 10.25
C VAL A 208 6.76 -21.97 11.35
N GLU A 209 6.47 -23.18 11.83
CA GLU A 209 5.55 -23.41 12.97
C GLU A 209 6.03 -22.69 14.23
N GLY A 210 7.32 -22.75 14.52
CA GLY A 210 7.91 -22.04 15.65
C GLY A 210 7.87 -20.52 15.52
N ILE A 211 8.06 -19.97 14.30
CA ILE A 211 7.90 -18.54 14.03
C ILE A 211 6.45 -18.11 14.26
N ILE A 212 5.48 -18.87 13.76
CA ILE A 212 4.06 -18.61 13.99
C ILE A 212 3.76 -18.64 15.50
N ALA A 213 4.29 -19.63 16.22
CA ALA A 213 4.14 -19.72 17.66
C ALA A 213 4.69 -18.48 18.39
N ILE A 214 5.85 -17.96 17.99
CA ILE A 214 6.41 -16.70 18.52
C ILE A 214 5.45 -15.54 18.27
N PHE A 215 4.92 -15.36 17.06
CA PHE A 215 3.98 -14.28 16.77
C PHE A 215 2.69 -14.40 17.58
N LEU A 216 2.16 -15.61 17.77
CA LEU A 216 0.99 -15.84 18.60
C LEU A 216 1.27 -15.51 20.08
N LEU A 217 2.47 -15.84 20.59
CA LEU A 217 2.88 -15.48 21.95
C LEU A 217 3.10 -13.97 22.12
N ILE A 218 3.67 -13.28 21.12
CA ILE A 218 3.79 -11.82 21.13
C ILE A 218 2.41 -11.17 21.15
N PHE A 219 1.48 -11.67 20.32
CA PHE A 219 0.11 -11.18 20.32
C PHE A 219 -0.60 -11.44 21.66
N THR A 220 -0.40 -12.61 22.24
CA THR A 220 -0.88 -12.95 23.59
C THR A 220 -0.34 -12.01 24.64
N ALA A 221 0.97 -11.76 24.65
CA ALA A 221 1.60 -10.83 25.57
C ALA A 221 1.06 -9.40 25.41
N ALA A 222 0.84 -8.95 24.17
CA ALA A 222 0.24 -7.66 23.90
C ALA A 222 -1.20 -7.56 24.43
N LEU A 223 -2.04 -8.58 24.22
CA LEU A 223 -3.41 -8.61 24.76
C LEU A 223 -3.44 -8.57 26.29
N ILE A 224 -2.58 -9.36 26.95
CA ILE A 224 -2.45 -9.35 28.41
C ILE A 224 -2.01 -7.95 28.89
N LEU A 225 -1.02 -7.36 28.24
CA LEU A 225 -0.51 -6.03 28.59
C LEU A 225 -1.57 -4.93 28.42
N ILE A 226 -2.32 -4.98 27.32
CA ILE A 226 -3.41 -4.04 27.05
C ILE A 226 -4.51 -4.18 28.13
N SER A 227 -4.92 -5.41 28.44
CA SER A 227 -5.90 -5.69 29.48
C SER A 227 -5.42 -5.21 30.86
N PHE A 228 -4.20 -5.56 31.23
CA PHE A 228 -3.57 -5.09 32.48
C PHE A 228 -3.53 -3.58 32.58
N ARG A 229 -3.05 -2.89 31.54
CA ARG A 229 -2.92 -1.44 31.49
C ARG A 229 -4.29 -0.71 31.57
N ASP A 230 -5.33 -1.28 30.93
CA ASP A 230 -6.68 -0.75 30.98
C ASP A 230 -7.24 -0.82 32.43
N VAL A 231 -7.12 -1.98 33.09
CA VAL A 231 -7.55 -2.15 34.49
C VAL A 231 -6.73 -1.27 35.43
N TYR A 232 -5.40 -1.31 35.31
CA TYR A 232 -4.48 -0.52 36.15
C TYR A 232 -4.80 0.98 36.09
N THR A 233 -5.00 1.51 34.88
CA THR A 233 -5.32 2.93 34.69
C THR A 233 -6.70 3.26 35.26
N THR A 234 -7.66 2.35 35.12
CA THR A 234 -9.01 2.51 35.66
C THR A 234 -9.01 2.53 37.18
N GLU A 235 -8.29 1.59 37.81
CA GLU A 235 -8.17 1.53 39.27
C GLU A 235 -7.42 2.73 39.83
N LYS A 236 -6.31 3.14 39.19
CA LYS A 236 -5.56 4.33 39.60
C LYS A 236 -6.42 5.60 39.56
N LYS A 237 -7.25 5.76 38.53
CA LYS A 237 -8.22 6.86 38.45
C LYS A 237 -9.29 6.75 39.55
N LYS A 238 -9.79 5.54 39.81
CA LYS A 238 -10.80 5.30 40.87
C LYS A 238 -10.23 5.66 42.23
N MET A 239 -8.96 5.35 42.52
CA MET A 239 -8.27 5.76 43.74
C MET A 239 -8.12 7.29 43.87
N GLN A 240 -8.17 8.03 42.76
CA GLN A 240 -8.20 9.49 42.71
C GLN A 240 -9.62 10.06 42.77
N GLY A 241 -10.63 9.23 43.05
CA GLY A 241 -12.04 9.64 43.09
C GLY A 241 -12.73 9.71 41.73
N ILE A 242 -12.08 9.29 40.65
CA ILE A 242 -12.63 9.32 39.28
C ILE A 242 -13.36 8.01 38.99
N ARG A 243 -14.62 8.09 38.56
CA ARG A 243 -15.44 6.91 38.24
C ARG A 243 -14.88 6.15 37.01
N PRO A 244 -14.99 4.81 36.98
CA PRO A 244 -14.72 4.03 35.81
C PRO A 244 -15.57 4.44 34.61
N PHE A 245 -15.00 4.40 33.43
CA PHE A 245 -15.72 4.70 32.18
C PHE A 245 -16.87 3.70 31.99
N THR A 246 -18.03 4.23 31.57
CA THR A 246 -19.16 3.43 31.09
C THR A 246 -18.80 2.83 29.70
N TRP A 247 -19.64 1.92 29.21
CA TRP A 247 -19.51 1.40 27.85
C TRP A 247 -19.62 2.50 26.80
N PHE A 248 -20.53 3.44 26.99
CA PHE A 248 -20.69 4.60 26.11
C PHE A 248 -19.40 5.43 26.02
N GLU A 249 -18.83 5.82 27.14
CA GLU A 249 -17.57 6.58 27.19
C GLU A 249 -16.38 5.82 26.60
N SER A 250 -16.32 4.51 26.86
CA SER A 250 -15.29 3.64 26.31
C SER A 250 -15.41 3.50 24.80
N ARG A 251 -16.64 3.36 24.29
CA ARG A 251 -16.93 3.29 22.87
C ARG A 251 -16.65 4.62 22.18
N GLN A 252 -17.03 5.75 22.76
CA GLN A 252 -16.72 7.07 22.22
C GLN A 252 -15.21 7.28 22.11
N THR A 253 -14.45 6.94 23.15
CA THR A 253 -12.99 7.00 23.12
C THR A 253 -12.40 6.10 22.03
N MET A 254 -13.00 4.92 21.79
CA MET A 254 -12.59 4.01 20.73
C MET A 254 -12.93 4.56 19.33
N GLU A 255 -14.11 5.16 19.17
CA GLU A 255 -14.52 5.82 17.92
C GLU A 255 -13.64 7.04 17.59
N GLU A 256 -13.24 7.82 18.59
CA GLU A 256 -12.42 9.04 18.40
C GLU A 256 -10.91 8.73 18.26
N LYS A 257 -10.36 7.91 19.16
CA LYS A 257 -8.89 7.66 19.23
C LYS A 257 -8.48 6.27 18.79
N GLY A 258 -9.33 5.27 18.95
CA GLY A 258 -9.03 3.87 18.64
C GLY A 258 -9.40 3.46 17.21
N PHE A 259 -10.25 4.22 16.52
CA PHE A 259 -10.74 3.88 15.18
C PHE A 259 -9.64 3.60 14.15
N PRO A 260 -8.57 4.42 14.04
CA PRO A 260 -7.47 4.14 13.11
C PRO A 260 -6.82 2.77 13.36
N TYR A 261 -6.63 2.39 14.62
CA TYR A 261 -6.03 1.11 15.00
C TYR A 261 -6.95 -0.07 14.68
N LEU A 262 -8.27 0.07 14.92
CA LEU A 262 -9.24 -0.98 14.59
C LEU A 262 -9.34 -1.24 13.09
N VAL A 263 -9.36 -0.19 12.29
CA VAL A 263 -9.40 -0.30 10.82
C VAL A 263 -8.11 -0.89 10.27
N SER A 264 -6.97 -0.62 10.91
CA SER A 264 -5.66 -1.14 10.52
C SER A 264 -5.43 -2.61 10.95
N LEU A 265 -6.20 -3.12 11.91
CA LEU A 265 -5.96 -4.46 12.50
C LEU A 265 -6.04 -5.60 11.46
N PRO A 266 -7.01 -5.69 10.53
CA PRO A 266 -7.03 -6.72 9.51
C PRO A 266 -5.79 -6.66 8.60
N ALA A 267 -5.37 -5.44 8.20
CA ALA A 267 -4.16 -5.26 7.41
C ALA A 267 -2.90 -5.67 8.19
N LEU A 268 -2.83 -5.36 9.47
CA LEU A 268 -1.71 -5.77 10.34
C LEU A 268 -1.59 -7.30 10.44
N ILE A 269 -2.72 -8.02 10.60
CA ILE A 269 -2.73 -9.48 10.62
C ILE A 269 -2.19 -10.03 9.30
N VAL A 270 -2.66 -9.51 8.17
CA VAL A 270 -2.17 -9.92 6.84
C VAL A 270 -0.67 -9.66 6.70
N ILE A 271 -0.18 -8.49 7.13
CA ILE A 271 1.25 -8.14 7.10
C ILE A 271 2.07 -9.12 7.95
N VAL A 272 1.62 -9.46 9.15
CA VAL A 272 2.33 -10.42 10.02
C VAL A 272 2.52 -11.77 9.31
N PHE A 273 1.45 -12.35 8.78
CA PHE A 273 1.54 -13.70 8.21
C PHE A 273 2.14 -13.73 6.80
N ILE A 274 1.85 -12.74 5.94
CA ILE A 274 2.31 -12.76 4.53
C ILE A 274 3.69 -12.12 4.37
N VAL A 275 4.07 -11.17 5.23
CA VAL A 275 5.34 -10.44 5.12
C VAL A 275 6.33 -10.84 6.21
N LEU A 276 5.94 -10.73 7.49
CA LEU A 276 6.90 -10.94 8.58
C LEU A 276 7.32 -12.40 8.76
N VAL A 277 6.41 -13.38 8.56
CA VAL A 277 6.78 -14.80 8.67
C VAL A 277 7.85 -15.19 7.63
N PRO A 278 7.71 -14.89 6.31
CA PRO A 278 8.77 -15.15 5.35
C PRO A 278 10.09 -14.40 5.62
N ILE A 279 10.03 -13.15 6.10
CA ILE A 279 11.22 -12.39 6.47
C ILE A 279 11.94 -13.09 7.63
N MET A 280 11.22 -13.43 8.70
CA MET A 280 11.80 -14.14 9.85
C MET A 280 12.36 -15.49 9.44
N THR A 281 11.66 -16.22 8.57
CA THR A 281 12.16 -17.49 8.01
C THR A 281 13.49 -17.27 7.28
N THR A 282 13.60 -16.25 6.44
CA THR A 282 14.86 -15.93 5.74
C THR A 282 15.98 -15.56 6.73
N ILE A 283 15.66 -14.75 7.75
CA ILE A 283 16.63 -14.41 8.82
C ILE A 283 17.13 -15.67 9.50
N LEU A 284 16.25 -16.58 9.88
CA LEU A 284 16.63 -17.79 10.61
C LEU A 284 17.39 -18.78 9.71
N ILE A 285 16.99 -18.97 8.45
CA ILE A 285 17.71 -19.79 7.48
C ILE A 285 19.15 -19.32 7.32
N SER A 286 19.45 -18.05 7.41
CA SER A 286 20.80 -17.50 7.28
C SER A 286 21.79 -18.02 8.35
N PHE A 287 21.27 -18.53 9.48
CA PHE A 287 22.06 -19.14 10.53
C PHE A 287 22.13 -20.66 10.46
N THR A 288 21.67 -21.27 9.38
CA THR A 288 21.62 -22.72 9.18
C THR A 288 22.52 -23.19 8.04
N ASN A 289 22.81 -24.49 8.02
CA ASN A 289 23.52 -25.16 6.92
C ASN A 289 22.60 -25.64 5.80
N MET A 290 21.49 -24.93 5.53
CA MET A 290 20.59 -25.30 4.44
C MET A 290 21.27 -25.12 3.09
N ASP A 291 21.78 -26.24 2.54
CA ASP A 291 22.54 -26.37 1.29
C ASP A 291 22.00 -27.55 0.45
N PRO A 292 22.53 -27.86 -0.75
CA PRO A 292 22.04 -28.96 -1.57
C PRO A 292 21.99 -30.33 -0.89
N GLN A 293 22.82 -30.57 0.11
CA GLN A 293 22.86 -31.83 0.85
C GLN A 293 21.89 -31.85 2.03
N HIS A 294 21.54 -30.67 2.56
CA HIS A 294 20.72 -30.50 3.78
C HIS A 294 19.37 -29.84 3.51
N GLN A 295 18.69 -30.15 2.39
CA GLN A 295 17.41 -29.54 2.03
C GLN A 295 16.24 -29.94 2.91
N SER A 296 16.21 -31.18 3.36
CA SER A 296 15.10 -31.70 4.19
C SER A 296 15.36 -31.50 5.67
N LYS A 297 16.61 -31.73 6.08
CA LYS A 297 17.08 -31.60 7.46
C LYS A 297 18.32 -30.75 7.50
N PHE A 298 18.24 -29.61 8.14
CA PHE A 298 19.34 -28.69 8.37
C PHE A 298 19.45 -28.36 9.85
N THR A 299 20.60 -27.89 10.28
CA THR A 299 20.93 -27.59 11.68
C THR A 299 21.43 -26.15 11.82
N TRP A 300 21.45 -25.66 13.04
CA TRP A 300 22.00 -24.36 13.38
C TRP A 300 23.53 -24.37 13.29
N ILE A 301 24.10 -23.44 12.53
CA ILE A 301 25.57 -23.23 12.40
C ILE A 301 26.03 -21.84 12.85
N GLY A 302 25.12 -21.07 13.45
CA GLY A 302 25.40 -19.71 13.92
C GLY A 302 25.85 -18.79 12.79
N LEU A 303 26.94 -18.07 13.00
CA LEU A 303 27.45 -17.06 12.05
C LEU A 303 28.37 -17.62 10.95
N ALA A 304 28.44 -18.94 10.75
CA ALA A 304 29.36 -19.53 9.78
C ALA A 304 29.16 -19.01 8.35
N ASN A 305 27.91 -18.88 7.88
CA ASN A 305 27.61 -18.31 6.57
C ASN A 305 28.12 -16.88 6.41
N TYR A 306 27.95 -16.04 7.43
CA TYR A 306 28.44 -14.66 7.44
C TYR A 306 29.96 -14.58 7.41
N LYS A 307 30.64 -15.49 8.09
CA LYS A 307 32.11 -15.60 8.08
C LYS A 307 32.63 -15.99 6.70
N LEU A 308 31.98 -16.95 6.01
CA LEU A 308 32.33 -17.33 4.64
C LEU A 308 32.21 -16.13 3.67
N ILE A 309 31.13 -15.35 3.79
CA ILE A 309 30.91 -14.15 2.96
C ILE A 309 31.98 -13.09 3.24
N ALA A 310 32.23 -12.79 4.51
CA ALA A 310 33.18 -11.74 4.91
C ALA A 310 34.62 -12.05 4.46
N LEU A 311 35.02 -13.32 4.57
CA LEU A 311 36.36 -13.78 4.18
C LEU A 311 36.50 -14.06 2.66
N GLY A 312 35.42 -13.98 1.89
CA GLY A 312 35.43 -14.31 0.47
C GLY A 312 35.75 -15.79 0.19
N GLN A 313 35.36 -16.69 1.10
CA GLN A 313 35.69 -18.12 1.02
C GLN A 313 34.49 -18.97 0.60
N GLY A 314 34.77 -20.19 0.16
CA GLY A 314 33.77 -21.15 -0.28
C GLY A 314 33.13 -20.79 -1.62
N ILE A 315 32.22 -21.64 -2.09
CA ILE A 315 31.57 -21.53 -3.40
C ILE A 315 30.81 -20.18 -3.57
N ALA A 316 30.19 -19.71 -2.51
CA ALA A 316 29.35 -18.52 -2.55
C ALA A 316 30.08 -17.23 -2.12
N GLY A 317 31.12 -17.32 -1.29
CA GLY A 317 31.85 -16.14 -0.82
C GLY A 317 32.87 -15.61 -1.81
N SER A 318 33.47 -16.47 -2.63
CA SER A 318 34.58 -16.10 -3.54
C SER A 318 34.22 -15.02 -4.56
N ALA A 319 32.99 -15.03 -5.10
CA ALA A 319 32.53 -14.03 -6.07
C ALA A 319 31.81 -12.82 -5.42
N PHE A 320 31.46 -12.89 -4.14
CA PHE A 320 30.62 -11.90 -3.48
C PHE A 320 31.12 -10.46 -3.61
N TRP A 321 32.41 -10.21 -3.29
CA TRP A 321 32.96 -8.87 -3.29
C TRP A 321 33.08 -8.25 -4.70
N LEU A 322 33.38 -9.10 -5.71
CA LEU A 322 33.41 -8.66 -7.12
C LEU A 322 32.00 -8.29 -7.60
N ILE A 323 31.01 -9.10 -7.26
CA ILE A 323 29.61 -8.86 -7.62
C ILE A 323 29.05 -7.64 -6.87
N LEU A 324 29.39 -7.45 -5.59
CA LEU A 324 29.02 -6.26 -4.83
C LEU A 324 29.61 -5.00 -5.49
N GLY A 325 30.88 -4.99 -5.82
CA GLY A 325 31.53 -3.87 -6.50
C GLY A 325 30.83 -3.52 -7.82
N TRP A 326 30.54 -4.51 -8.64
CA TRP A 326 29.78 -4.31 -9.87
C TRP A 326 28.34 -3.83 -9.59
N THR A 327 27.65 -4.37 -8.61
CA THR A 327 26.28 -3.95 -8.22
C THR A 327 26.23 -2.47 -7.86
N LEU A 328 27.25 -1.97 -7.14
CA LEU A 328 27.35 -0.55 -6.79
C LEU A 328 27.58 0.32 -8.04
N ILE A 329 28.52 -0.07 -8.92
CA ILE A 329 28.78 0.65 -10.18
C ILE A 329 27.53 0.66 -11.07
N TRP A 330 26.86 -0.47 -11.20
CA TRP A 330 25.59 -0.62 -11.90
C TRP A 330 24.51 0.31 -11.33
N THR A 331 24.30 0.26 -10.03
CA THR A 331 23.25 1.03 -9.36
C THR A 331 23.47 2.53 -9.55
N VAL A 332 24.68 3.00 -9.30
CA VAL A 332 25.03 4.42 -9.46
C VAL A 332 24.97 4.81 -10.94
N GLY A 333 25.60 4.05 -11.80
CA GLY A 333 25.68 4.37 -13.24
C GLY A 333 24.31 4.39 -13.92
N ALA A 334 23.53 3.34 -13.78
CA ALA A 334 22.22 3.23 -14.43
C ALA A 334 21.21 4.25 -13.88
N THR A 335 21.18 4.45 -12.55
CA THR A 335 20.24 5.40 -11.95
C THR A 335 20.60 6.84 -12.27
N THR A 336 21.87 7.21 -12.11
CA THR A 336 22.31 8.58 -12.42
C THR A 336 22.10 8.92 -13.89
N LEU A 337 22.38 7.97 -14.80
CA LEU A 337 22.12 8.17 -16.22
C LEU A 337 20.61 8.32 -16.51
N ALA A 338 19.74 7.53 -15.89
CA ALA A 338 18.30 7.66 -16.03
C ALA A 338 17.81 9.04 -15.53
N ILE A 339 18.33 9.51 -14.40
CA ILE A 339 18.03 10.84 -13.85
C ILE A 339 18.51 11.93 -14.81
N ALA A 340 19.74 11.84 -15.30
CA ALA A 340 20.31 12.83 -16.21
C ALA A 340 19.50 12.93 -17.52
N ILE A 341 19.18 11.78 -18.15
CA ILE A 341 18.38 11.74 -19.38
C ILE A 341 16.97 12.28 -19.10
N GLY A 342 16.30 11.79 -18.05
CA GLY A 342 14.93 12.21 -17.73
C GLY A 342 14.81 13.71 -17.42
N PHE A 343 15.75 14.27 -16.67
CA PHE A 343 15.82 15.71 -16.39
C PHE A 343 16.08 16.51 -17.67
N PHE A 344 17.05 16.10 -18.46
CA PHE A 344 17.34 16.76 -19.74
C PHE A 344 16.10 16.80 -20.64
N LEU A 345 15.43 15.68 -20.83
CA LEU A 345 14.22 15.58 -21.65
C LEU A 345 13.06 16.44 -21.09
N SER A 346 12.89 16.47 -19.76
CA SER A 346 11.85 17.28 -19.12
C SER A 346 12.10 18.80 -19.31
N LEU A 347 13.34 19.24 -19.13
CA LEU A 347 13.73 20.62 -19.36
C LEU A 347 13.56 21.01 -20.84
N LEU A 348 13.94 20.13 -21.76
CA LEU A 348 13.80 20.36 -23.21
C LEU A 348 12.34 20.54 -23.61
N VAL A 349 11.44 19.66 -23.15
CA VAL A 349 10.01 19.71 -23.53
C VAL A 349 9.27 20.86 -22.82
N ASN A 350 9.78 21.33 -21.68
CA ASN A 350 9.18 22.45 -20.96
C ASN A 350 9.50 23.82 -21.57
N GLN A 351 10.47 23.92 -22.48
CA GLN A 351 10.82 25.18 -23.15
C GLN A 351 9.62 25.73 -23.92
N GLU A 352 9.34 27.03 -23.75
CA GLU A 352 8.19 27.71 -24.40
C GLU A 352 8.27 27.67 -25.92
N ARG A 353 9.46 27.81 -26.47
CA ARG A 353 9.73 27.87 -27.91
C ARG A 353 9.53 26.54 -28.64
N LEU A 354 9.45 25.41 -27.91
CA LEU A 354 9.30 24.08 -28.51
C LEU A 354 7.89 23.90 -29.07
N LYS A 355 7.80 23.74 -30.40
CA LYS A 355 6.54 23.37 -31.08
C LYS A 355 6.37 21.85 -31.04
N GLY A 356 5.12 21.37 -30.92
CA GLY A 356 4.84 19.92 -30.90
C GLY A 356 5.10 19.22 -29.54
N LYS A 357 5.03 19.94 -28.44
CA LYS A 357 5.26 19.39 -27.07
C LYS A 357 4.51 18.09 -26.80
N LYS A 358 3.27 17.94 -27.31
CA LYS A 358 2.46 16.71 -27.12
C LYS A 358 3.13 15.50 -27.78
N PHE A 359 3.66 15.66 -29.00
CA PHE A 359 4.35 14.60 -29.71
C PHE A 359 5.62 14.16 -28.95
N PHE A 360 6.49 15.10 -28.55
CA PHE A 360 7.70 14.77 -27.80
C PHE A 360 7.39 14.11 -26.46
N ARG A 361 6.37 14.57 -25.72
CA ARG A 361 5.94 13.91 -24.48
C ARG A 361 5.52 12.47 -24.71
N THR A 362 4.77 12.21 -25.77
CA THR A 362 4.36 10.84 -26.13
C THR A 362 5.56 9.97 -26.47
N VAL A 363 6.49 10.47 -27.30
CA VAL A 363 7.69 9.73 -27.70
C VAL A 363 8.60 9.42 -26.51
N PHE A 364 8.81 10.37 -25.60
CA PHE A 364 9.69 10.16 -24.43
C PHE A 364 9.07 9.24 -23.37
N LEU A 365 7.77 9.00 -23.42
CA LEU A 365 7.10 8.02 -22.56
C LEU A 365 7.03 6.62 -23.20
N LEU A 366 7.41 6.44 -24.47
CA LEU A 366 7.40 5.14 -25.15
C LEU A 366 8.18 4.03 -24.41
N PRO A 367 9.36 4.29 -23.81
CA PRO A 367 10.07 3.27 -23.06
C PRO A 367 9.24 2.67 -21.91
N TRP A 368 8.27 3.41 -21.40
CA TRP A 368 7.39 2.98 -20.32
C TRP A 368 6.06 2.39 -20.81
N ALA A 369 5.67 2.71 -22.05
CA ALA A 369 4.45 2.20 -22.68
C ALA A 369 4.57 0.71 -23.07
N VAL A 370 5.78 0.24 -23.33
CA VAL A 370 6.07 -1.17 -23.65
C VAL A 370 6.53 -1.88 -22.37
N PRO A 371 6.00 -3.08 -22.05
CA PRO A 371 6.48 -3.84 -20.90
C PRO A 371 8.00 -4.05 -20.96
N ALA A 372 8.69 -3.68 -19.87
CA ALA A 372 10.16 -3.65 -19.86
C ALA A 372 10.80 -4.98 -20.25
N PHE A 373 10.20 -6.13 -19.87
CA PHE A 373 10.73 -7.45 -20.21
C PHE A 373 10.78 -7.69 -21.74
N ILE A 374 9.77 -7.21 -22.49
CA ILE A 374 9.76 -7.32 -23.96
C ILE A 374 10.92 -6.51 -24.55
N THR A 375 11.08 -5.28 -24.08
CA THR A 375 12.14 -4.38 -24.53
C THR A 375 13.53 -4.96 -24.22
N ILE A 376 13.73 -5.49 -23.02
CA ILE A 376 15.01 -6.10 -22.62
C ILE A 376 15.34 -7.31 -23.52
N MET A 377 14.37 -8.20 -23.75
CA MET A 377 14.57 -9.37 -24.60
C MET A 377 14.80 -8.97 -26.06
N PHE A 378 14.10 -7.96 -26.56
CA PHE A 378 14.31 -7.42 -27.90
C PHE A 378 15.76 -6.92 -28.07
N PHE A 379 16.26 -6.08 -27.17
CA PHE A 379 17.63 -5.61 -27.22
C PHE A 379 18.65 -6.75 -27.01
N SER A 380 18.32 -7.73 -26.19
CA SER A 380 19.14 -8.94 -26.04
C SER A 380 19.36 -9.68 -27.38
N ILE A 381 18.30 -9.77 -28.19
CA ILE A 381 18.40 -10.36 -29.55
C ILE A 381 19.15 -9.43 -30.51
N MET A 382 18.87 -8.13 -30.47
CA MET A 382 19.48 -7.13 -31.32
C MET A 382 21.02 -7.10 -31.23
N VAL A 383 21.58 -7.32 -30.04
CA VAL A 383 23.04 -7.30 -29.78
C VAL A 383 23.62 -8.70 -29.66
N SER A 384 22.89 -9.75 -30.05
CA SER A 384 23.44 -11.10 -30.14
C SER A 384 24.53 -11.20 -31.23
N SER A 385 25.30 -12.28 -31.24
CA SER A 385 26.38 -12.45 -32.22
C SER A 385 25.93 -12.36 -33.69
N THR A 386 24.71 -12.76 -33.98
CA THR A 386 24.06 -12.68 -35.30
C THR A 386 23.03 -11.54 -35.37
N GLY A 387 22.88 -10.74 -34.32
CA GLY A 387 21.89 -9.70 -34.25
C GLY A 387 22.17 -8.49 -35.15
N PRO A 388 21.12 -7.74 -35.52
CA PRO A 388 21.24 -6.60 -36.44
C PRO A 388 22.25 -5.55 -35.99
N ILE A 389 22.27 -5.19 -34.67
CA ILE A 389 23.23 -4.20 -34.15
C ILE A 389 24.66 -4.67 -34.32
N THR A 390 24.95 -5.95 -34.03
CA THR A 390 26.29 -6.55 -34.22
C THR A 390 26.69 -6.55 -35.70
N GLN A 391 25.74 -6.78 -36.61
CA GLN A 391 25.98 -6.73 -38.05
C GLN A 391 26.27 -5.30 -38.56
N ILE A 392 25.54 -4.32 -38.10
CA ILE A 392 25.78 -2.89 -38.40
C ILE A 392 27.17 -2.48 -37.88
N LEU A 393 27.52 -2.84 -36.65
CA LEU A 393 28.84 -2.56 -36.08
C LEU A 393 29.95 -3.20 -36.91
N ARG A 394 29.74 -4.45 -37.35
CA ARG A 394 30.67 -5.14 -38.23
C ARG A 394 30.85 -4.41 -39.57
N ALA A 395 29.76 -3.95 -40.18
CA ALA A 395 29.81 -3.20 -41.43
C ALA A 395 30.56 -1.86 -41.29
N LEU A 396 30.42 -1.18 -40.15
CA LEU A 396 31.05 0.12 -39.87
C LEU A 396 32.54 -0.01 -39.47
N THR A 397 32.90 -1.05 -38.70
CA THR A 397 34.23 -1.18 -38.08
C THR A 397 35.11 -2.21 -38.76
N GLY A 398 34.56 -3.04 -39.63
CA GLY A 398 35.25 -4.20 -40.22
C GLY A 398 35.49 -5.36 -39.23
N GLN A 399 35.12 -5.22 -37.94
CA GLN A 399 35.37 -6.21 -36.91
C GLN A 399 34.04 -6.71 -36.29
N ILE A 400 34.05 -7.98 -35.84
CA ILE A 400 32.89 -8.55 -35.12
C ILE A 400 32.97 -8.10 -33.65
N ILE A 401 32.27 -7.04 -33.32
CA ILE A 401 32.12 -6.54 -31.93
C ILE A 401 30.95 -7.28 -31.28
N ASN A 402 31.24 -8.33 -30.54
CA ASN A 402 30.21 -9.09 -29.83
C ASN A 402 30.01 -8.51 -28.43
N ILE A 403 28.98 -7.67 -28.30
CA ILE A 403 28.67 -6.99 -27.04
C ILE A 403 28.43 -7.98 -25.89
N LYS A 404 27.73 -9.09 -26.14
CA LYS A 404 27.37 -10.07 -25.10
C LYS A 404 28.55 -10.92 -24.61
N ASN A 405 29.62 -11.01 -25.35
CA ASN A 405 30.79 -11.81 -25.00
C ASN A 405 31.89 -10.99 -24.29
N SER A 406 31.77 -9.68 -24.28
CA SER A 406 32.69 -8.78 -23.56
C SER A 406 32.07 -8.29 -22.28
N SER A 407 32.69 -8.57 -21.14
CA SER A 407 32.20 -8.11 -19.85
C SER A 407 32.03 -6.59 -19.78
N LEU A 408 33.01 -5.84 -20.32
CA LEU A 408 32.97 -4.38 -20.32
C LEU A 408 31.83 -3.84 -21.20
N LEU A 409 31.74 -4.34 -22.44
CA LEU A 409 30.69 -3.86 -23.37
C LEU A 409 29.30 -4.21 -22.90
N THR A 410 29.11 -5.41 -22.36
CA THR A 410 27.81 -5.80 -21.78
C THR A 410 27.42 -4.90 -20.60
N ARG A 411 28.35 -4.60 -19.71
CA ARG A 411 28.13 -3.70 -18.57
C ARG A 411 27.74 -2.29 -19.01
N ILE A 412 28.48 -1.73 -19.95
CA ILE A 412 28.18 -0.40 -20.52
C ILE A 412 26.80 -0.40 -21.18
N PHE A 413 26.53 -1.41 -22.01
CA PHE A 413 25.26 -1.52 -22.72
C PHE A 413 24.08 -1.64 -21.76
N LEU A 414 24.19 -2.44 -20.70
CA LEU A 414 23.16 -2.59 -19.68
C LEU A 414 22.89 -1.27 -18.94
N ILE A 415 23.94 -0.52 -18.59
CA ILE A 415 23.79 0.82 -17.96
C ILE A 415 23.02 1.76 -18.89
N PHE A 416 23.36 1.79 -20.19
CA PHE A 416 22.67 2.59 -21.18
C PHE A 416 21.20 2.17 -21.35
N LEU A 417 20.97 0.87 -21.47
CA LEU A 417 19.62 0.33 -21.64
C LEU A 417 18.72 0.68 -20.44
N GLN A 418 19.21 0.51 -19.21
CA GLN A 418 18.48 0.87 -18.02
C GLN A 418 18.34 2.38 -17.85
N GLY A 419 19.36 3.15 -18.20
CA GLY A 419 19.30 4.61 -18.22
C GLY A 419 18.19 5.11 -19.13
N TRP A 420 18.06 4.52 -20.33
CA TRP A 420 16.99 4.84 -21.26
C TRP A 420 15.61 4.37 -20.76
N LEU A 421 15.47 3.13 -20.28
CA LEU A 421 14.22 2.62 -19.74
C LEU A 421 13.73 3.42 -18.51
N GLY A 422 14.64 3.72 -17.59
CA GLY A 422 14.34 4.46 -16.38
C GLY A 422 14.08 5.94 -16.59
N SER A 423 14.59 6.52 -17.69
CA SER A 423 14.47 7.95 -17.98
C SER A 423 13.02 8.41 -18.14
N ALA A 424 12.15 7.57 -18.67
CA ALA A 424 10.73 7.90 -18.87
C ALA A 424 9.99 8.20 -17.55
N TYR A 425 10.28 7.43 -16.49
CA TYR A 425 9.75 7.70 -15.16
C TYR A 425 10.25 9.04 -14.60
N ILE A 426 11.55 9.28 -14.69
CA ILE A 426 12.16 10.54 -14.23
C ILE A 426 11.64 11.75 -15.04
N PHE A 427 11.47 11.58 -16.35
CA PHE A 427 10.85 12.58 -17.21
C PHE A 427 9.44 12.97 -16.75
N LEU A 428 8.59 11.97 -16.47
CA LEU A 428 7.24 12.20 -15.98
C LEU A 428 7.24 12.92 -14.64
N LEU A 429 8.04 12.42 -13.70
CA LEU A 429 8.19 12.97 -12.35
C LEU A 429 8.65 14.45 -12.40
N SER A 430 9.71 14.73 -13.16
CA SER A 430 10.27 16.07 -13.31
C SER A 430 9.31 17.03 -14.02
N THR A 431 8.56 16.54 -15.03
CA THR A 431 7.55 17.35 -15.73
C THR A 431 6.42 17.74 -14.78
N GLY A 432 6.02 16.87 -13.88
CA GLY A 432 5.02 17.18 -12.84
C GLY A 432 5.47 18.29 -11.91
N VAL A 433 6.70 18.24 -11.44
CA VAL A 433 7.28 19.29 -10.58
C VAL A 433 7.43 20.61 -11.32
N LEU A 434 7.91 20.58 -12.58
CA LEU A 434 8.07 21.78 -13.42
C LEU A 434 6.78 22.55 -13.60
N GLN A 435 5.63 21.88 -13.69
CA GLN A 435 4.33 22.53 -13.83
C GLN A 435 3.85 23.19 -12.52
N GLY A 436 4.40 22.82 -11.38
CA GLY A 436 4.09 23.38 -10.07
C GLY A 436 4.98 24.55 -9.65
N ILE A 437 6.02 24.89 -10.42
CA ILE A 437 6.93 26.00 -10.08
C ILE A 437 6.24 27.33 -10.48
N PRO A 438 6.04 28.28 -9.52
CA PRO A 438 5.45 29.57 -9.81
C PRO A 438 6.27 30.37 -10.84
N SER A 439 5.58 31.02 -11.82
CA SER A 439 6.22 31.87 -12.82
C SER A 439 6.98 33.05 -12.23
N ASP A 440 6.46 33.59 -11.11
CA ASP A 440 7.00 34.75 -10.43
C ASP A 440 8.49 34.59 -10.05
N LEU A 441 8.93 33.36 -9.76
CA LEU A 441 10.34 33.06 -9.49
C LEU A 441 11.24 33.30 -10.72
N TYR A 442 10.72 33.00 -11.91
CA TYR A 442 11.45 33.22 -13.15
C TYR A 442 11.42 34.68 -13.58
N GLU A 443 10.30 35.38 -13.36
CA GLU A 443 10.13 36.81 -13.65
C GLU A 443 11.04 37.66 -12.74
N ALA A 444 11.08 37.35 -11.44
CA ALA A 444 12.00 38.00 -10.51
C ALA A 444 13.48 37.81 -10.92
N ALA A 445 13.86 36.57 -11.29
CA ALA A 445 15.21 36.29 -11.76
C ALA A 445 15.55 37.00 -13.08
N GLU A 446 14.56 37.23 -13.95
CA GLU A 446 14.75 38.03 -15.18
C GLU A 446 15.00 39.51 -14.89
N ILE A 447 14.29 40.08 -13.92
CA ILE A 447 14.52 41.45 -13.43
C ILE A 447 15.93 41.59 -12.86
N ASP A 448 16.41 40.57 -12.16
CA ASP A 448 17.80 40.49 -11.61
C ASP A 448 18.85 40.22 -12.71
N GLY A 449 18.48 40.12 -14.00
CA GLY A 449 19.39 39.92 -15.12
C GLY A 449 19.92 38.46 -15.25
N ALA A 450 19.25 37.47 -14.67
CA ALA A 450 19.69 36.09 -14.75
C ALA A 450 19.50 35.52 -16.17
N THR A 451 20.53 34.85 -16.67
CA THR A 451 20.47 34.10 -17.95
C THR A 451 19.59 32.86 -17.83
N SER A 452 19.09 32.35 -18.96
CA SER A 452 18.27 31.12 -18.99
C SER A 452 19.01 29.93 -18.34
N TRP A 453 20.33 29.82 -18.51
CA TRP A 453 21.14 28.80 -17.85
C TRP A 453 21.18 28.97 -16.33
N GLN A 454 21.33 30.19 -15.84
CA GLN A 454 21.31 30.49 -14.41
C GLN A 454 19.94 30.17 -13.79
N LYS A 455 18.85 30.54 -14.45
CA LYS A 455 17.48 30.16 -14.02
C LYS A 455 17.33 28.64 -13.94
N THR A 456 17.78 27.93 -14.96
CA THR A 456 17.71 26.45 -14.96
C THR A 456 18.53 25.84 -13.82
N MET A 457 19.81 26.24 -13.65
CA MET A 457 20.72 25.61 -12.70
C MET A 457 20.52 26.06 -11.24
N ARG A 458 20.04 27.28 -11.00
CA ARG A 458 19.87 27.82 -9.65
C ARG A 458 18.45 27.79 -9.12
N ILE A 459 17.43 27.68 -10.00
CA ILE A 459 16.02 27.63 -9.59
C ILE A 459 15.44 26.26 -9.95
N THR A 460 15.41 25.90 -11.23
CA THR A 460 14.65 24.74 -11.72
C THR A 460 15.22 23.42 -11.22
N VAL A 461 16.52 23.16 -11.46
CA VAL A 461 17.16 21.89 -11.10
C VAL A 461 17.15 21.64 -9.60
N PRO A 462 17.52 22.62 -8.72
CA PRO A 462 17.45 22.43 -7.28
C PRO A 462 16.04 22.15 -6.77
N LEU A 463 15.01 22.84 -7.31
CA LEU A 463 13.61 22.60 -6.92
C LEU A 463 13.12 21.21 -7.32
N ILE A 464 13.46 20.76 -8.55
CA ILE A 464 13.12 19.39 -8.97
C ILE A 464 13.80 18.37 -8.05
N LEU A 465 15.11 18.48 -7.86
CA LEU A 465 15.87 17.57 -7.01
C LEU A 465 15.32 17.53 -5.58
N PHE A 466 14.99 18.69 -5.03
CA PHE A 466 14.48 18.80 -3.69
C PHE A 466 13.10 18.15 -3.52
N GLN A 467 12.16 18.40 -4.44
CA GLN A 467 10.81 17.83 -4.36
C GLN A 467 10.79 16.33 -4.70
N THR A 468 11.71 15.88 -5.56
CA THR A 468 11.77 14.48 -6.00
C THR A 468 12.75 13.62 -5.21
N ALA A 469 13.55 14.21 -4.32
CA ALA A 469 14.62 13.52 -3.59
C ALA A 469 14.22 12.15 -2.99
N PRO A 470 13.10 12.00 -2.27
CA PRO A 470 12.70 10.69 -1.73
C PRO A 470 12.48 9.64 -2.82
N LEU A 471 11.88 10.04 -3.95
CA LEU A 471 11.61 9.16 -5.08
C LEU A 471 12.89 8.79 -5.83
N LEU A 472 13.84 9.73 -5.94
CA LEU A 472 15.15 9.46 -6.53
C LEU A 472 15.97 8.48 -5.68
N VAL A 473 15.96 8.62 -4.36
CA VAL A 473 16.58 7.63 -3.44
C VAL A 473 15.95 6.24 -3.66
N GLY A 474 14.61 6.19 -3.81
CA GLY A 474 13.91 4.96 -4.14
C GLY A 474 14.36 4.32 -5.47
N GLN A 475 14.73 5.13 -6.47
CA GLN A 475 15.25 4.61 -7.76
C GLN A 475 16.63 3.93 -7.63
N TYR A 476 17.50 4.42 -6.75
CA TYR A 476 18.76 3.72 -6.46
C TYR A 476 18.49 2.35 -5.82
N THR A 477 17.57 2.28 -4.86
CA THR A 477 17.17 1.00 -4.24
C THR A 477 16.52 0.05 -5.25
N PHE A 478 15.68 0.57 -6.15
CA PHE A 478 15.05 -0.21 -7.22
C PHE A 478 16.11 -0.81 -8.16
N ASN A 479 17.05 0.00 -8.66
CA ASN A 479 18.08 -0.47 -9.58
C ASN A 479 19.08 -1.42 -8.91
N PHE A 480 19.35 -1.25 -7.62
CA PHE A 480 20.16 -2.20 -6.85
C PHE A 480 19.57 -3.61 -6.87
N ASN A 481 18.25 -3.73 -6.87
CA ASN A 481 17.50 -4.98 -6.86
C ASN A 481 16.87 -5.32 -8.23
N ASN A 482 17.32 -4.71 -9.32
CA ASN A 482 16.73 -4.91 -10.65
C ASN A 482 17.19 -6.22 -11.29
N PHE A 483 16.63 -7.32 -10.80
CA PHE A 483 16.88 -8.67 -11.30
C PHE A 483 16.59 -8.82 -12.79
N SER A 484 15.44 -8.26 -13.23
CA SER A 484 14.87 -8.57 -14.54
C SER A 484 15.78 -8.20 -15.70
N ILE A 485 16.41 -7.02 -15.67
CA ILE A 485 17.26 -6.58 -16.78
C ILE A 485 18.52 -7.45 -16.92
N ILE A 486 19.14 -7.83 -15.82
CA ILE A 486 20.33 -8.66 -15.83
C ILE A 486 20.00 -10.08 -16.31
N PHE A 487 18.93 -10.66 -15.75
CA PHE A 487 18.58 -12.05 -16.04
C PHE A 487 18.01 -12.23 -17.46
N LEU A 488 17.13 -11.36 -17.91
CA LEU A 488 16.50 -11.45 -19.22
C LEU A 488 17.43 -11.05 -20.36
N PHE A 489 18.41 -10.17 -20.11
CA PHE A 489 19.32 -9.74 -21.14
C PHE A 489 20.36 -10.82 -21.48
N ASN A 490 21.07 -11.37 -20.50
CA ASN A 490 22.16 -12.30 -20.71
C ASN A 490 22.40 -13.28 -19.54
N GLN A 491 21.40 -13.49 -18.69
CA GLN A 491 21.48 -14.38 -17.52
C GLN A 491 22.72 -14.13 -16.63
N GLY A 492 23.15 -12.85 -16.54
CA GLY A 492 24.35 -12.45 -15.82
C GLY A 492 25.70 -12.67 -16.57
N GLY A 493 25.67 -13.22 -17.80
CA GLY A 493 26.88 -13.44 -18.60
C GLY A 493 27.57 -12.13 -19.07
N PRO A 494 28.74 -12.23 -19.68
CA PRO A 494 29.48 -13.47 -20.00
C PRO A 494 30.03 -14.17 -18.75
N PHE A 495 30.13 -15.49 -18.83
CA PHE A 495 30.62 -16.30 -17.73
C PHE A 495 32.16 -16.36 -17.73
N ASN A 496 32.76 -16.17 -16.57
CA ASN A 496 34.21 -16.33 -16.36
C ASN A 496 34.44 -17.11 -15.06
N PRO A 497 34.53 -18.44 -15.13
CA PRO A 497 34.68 -19.31 -13.95
C PRO A 497 35.89 -19.02 -13.08
N THR A 498 36.99 -18.51 -13.66
CA THR A 498 38.21 -18.19 -12.93
C THR A 498 38.04 -17.00 -11.97
N LEU A 499 37.21 -16.03 -12.34
CA LEU A 499 36.97 -14.83 -11.52
C LEU A 499 35.71 -14.93 -10.68
N TYR A 500 34.62 -15.52 -11.21
CA TYR A 500 33.30 -15.51 -10.57
C TYR A 500 32.86 -16.91 -10.10
N GLY A 501 33.72 -17.92 -10.21
CA GLY A 501 33.34 -19.31 -9.96
C GLY A 501 32.28 -19.82 -10.96
N ASN A 502 31.70 -20.97 -10.67
CA ASN A 502 30.74 -21.60 -11.59
C ASN A 502 29.31 -21.10 -11.44
N LEU A 503 29.02 -20.24 -10.44
CA LEU A 503 27.66 -19.83 -10.07
C LEU A 503 27.31 -18.43 -10.55
N ALA A 504 28.25 -17.62 -11.00
CA ALA A 504 28.02 -16.26 -11.40
C ALA A 504 28.67 -15.89 -12.72
N GLY A 505 28.10 -14.89 -13.38
CA GLY A 505 28.70 -14.24 -14.55
C GLY A 505 29.16 -12.82 -14.23
N SER A 506 29.85 -12.20 -15.19
CA SER A 506 30.48 -10.90 -15.01
C SER A 506 29.51 -9.73 -14.88
N THR A 507 28.24 -9.89 -15.26
CA THR A 507 27.20 -8.87 -15.15
C THR A 507 26.16 -9.21 -14.11
N ASP A 508 26.31 -10.30 -13.36
CA ASP A 508 25.45 -10.59 -12.23
C ASP A 508 25.55 -9.48 -11.17
N ILE A 509 24.41 -9.00 -10.74
CA ILE A 509 24.27 -8.16 -9.56
C ILE A 509 23.86 -9.03 -8.36
N LEU A 510 23.93 -8.50 -7.15
CA LEU A 510 23.71 -9.31 -5.96
C LEU A 510 22.38 -10.07 -5.95
N ILE A 511 21.29 -9.45 -6.40
CA ILE A 511 19.98 -10.11 -6.44
C ILE A 511 19.94 -11.28 -7.45
N SER A 512 20.56 -11.15 -8.63
CA SER A 512 20.63 -12.24 -9.60
C SER A 512 21.56 -13.36 -9.13
N TYR A 513 22.61 -13.02 -8.40
CA TYR A 513 23.49 -13.97 -7.76
C TYR A 513 22.79 -14.75 -6.64
N ILE A 514 22.04 -14.07 -5.76
CA ILE A 514 21.22 -14.72 -4.72
C ILE A 514 20.23 -15.70 -5.37
N TYR A 515 19.55 -15.30 -6.43
CA TYR A 515 18.64 -16.17 -7.17
C TYR A 515 19.34 -17.44 -7.67
N LYS A 516 20.53 -17.31 -8.26
CA LYS A 516 21.32 -18.45 -8.72
C LYS A 516 21.76 -19.36 -7.56
N LEU A 517 22.20 -18.77 -6.46
CA LEU A 517 22.56 -19.53 -5.26
C LEU A 517 21.37 -20.29 -4.69
N THR A 518 20.26 -19.61 -4.44
CA THR A 518 19.14 -20.16 -3.68
C THR A 518 18.22 -21.04 -4.50
N ILE A 519 17.81 -20.57 -5.69
CA ILE A 519 16.79 -21.25 -6.51
C ILE A 519 17.41 -22.25 -7.46
N GLN A 520 18.52 -21.89 -8.16
CA GLN A 520 19.12 -22.80 -9.13
C GLN A 520 20.04 -23.83 -8.48
N ASN A 521 20.78 -23.44 -7.45
CA ASN A 521 21.81 -24.28 -6.84
C ASN A 521 21.53 -24.68 -5.39
N GLN A 522 20.39 -24.28 -4.81
CA GLN A 522 19.90 -24.72 -3.49
C GLN A 522 20.83 -24.41 -2.29
N TYR A 523 21.65 -23.34 -2.37
CA TYR A 523 22.45 -22.83 -1.25
C TYR A 523 21.67 -21.79 -0.47
N GLN A 524 20.55 -22.18 0.17
CA GLN A 524 19.62 -21.23 0.81
C GLN A 524 20.24 -20.55 2.04
N GLY A 525 21.01 -21.26 2.86
CA GLY A 525 21.63 -20.68 4.07
C GLY A 525 22.53 -19.49 3.75
N VAL A 526 23.47 -19.67 2.81
CA VAL A 526 24.41 -18.61 2.40
C VAL A 526 23.67 -17.51 1.63
N GLY A 527 22.74 -17.86 0.72
CA GLY A 527 21.95 -16.89 -0.02
C GLY A 527 21.09 -16.01 0.88
N ALA A 528 20.49 -16.60 1.93
CA ALA A 528 19.78 -15.86 2.96
C ALA A 528 20.70 -14.92 3.75
N ALA A 529 21.92 -15.37 4.11
CA ALA A 529 22.90 -14.52 4.80
C ALA A 529 23.31 -13.32 3.94
N ILE A 530 23.56 -13.50 2.64
CA ILE A 530 23.83 -12.42 1.69
C ILE A 530 22.64 -11.46 1.65
N THR A 531 21.41 -11.97 1.56
CA THR A 531 20.19 -11.15 1.55
C THR A 531 20.08 -10.26 2.79
N ILE A 532 20.34 -10.79 3.98
CA ILE A 532 20.29 -10.03 5.22
C ILE A 532 21.35 -8.93 5.25
N VAL A 533 22.61 -9.25 4.92
CA VAL A 533 23.70 -8.26 4.86
C VAL A 533 23.33 -7.10 3.93
N ILE A 534 22.85 -7.41 2.74
CA ILE A 534 22.44 -6.42 1.75
C ILE A 534 21.27 -5.56 2.25
N SER A 535 20.25 -6.22 2.81
CA SER A 535 19.07 -5.52 3.33
C SER A 535 19.44 -4.53 4.43
N VAL A 536 20.33 -4.90 5.34
CA VAL A 536 20.82 -4.01 6.40
C VAL A 536 21.59 -2.82 5.80
N VAL A 537 22.48 -3.07 4.83
CA VAL A 537 23.23 -2.00 4.15
C VAL A 537 22.29 -1.06 3.39
N LEU A 538 21.32 -1.59 2.64
CA LEU A 538 20.35 -0.78 1.91
C LEU A 538 19.45 0.04 2.85
N MET A 539 18.97 -0.56 3.95
CA MET A 539 18.20 0.18 4.97
C MET A 539 19.02 1.33 5.56
N PHE A 540 20.29 1.11 5.84
CA PHE A 540 21.18 2.15 6.35
C PHE A 540 21.40 3.29 5.33
N ILE A 541 21.67 2.95 4.06
CA ILE A 541 21.83 3.93 2.97
C ILE A 541 20.52 4.70 2.75
N ALA A 542 19.39 4.01 2.70
CA ALA A 542 18.08 4.64 2.56
C ALA A 542 17.77 5.58 3.73
N TRP A 543 18.05 5.15 4.96
CA TRP A 543 17.89 5.98 6.15
C TRP A 543 18.75 7.26 6.09
N LEU A 544 20.01 7.15 5.67
CA LEU A 544 20.87 8.33 5.45
C LEU A 544 20.31 9.26 4.37
N GLY A 545 19.80 8.71 3.28
CA GLY A 545 19.18 9.47 2.20
C GLY A 545 17.91 10.19 2.66
N TYR A 546 17.00 9.51 3.35
CA TYR A 546 15.75 10.11 3.83
C TYR A 546 15.94 11.09 4.98
N ARG A 547 16.89 10.85 5.88
CA ARG A 547 17.18 11.73 7.02
C ARG A 547 17.39 13.19 6.62
N ASN A 548 17.92 13.46 5.43
CA ASN A 548 18.23 14.78 4.92
C ASN A 548 17.08 15.41 4.12
N THR A 549 15.99 14.69 3.88
CA THR A 549 14.83 15.22 3.15
C THR A 549 13.90 16.03 4.06
N LYS A 550 13.18 17.02 3.47
CA LYS A 550 12.22 17.86 4.22
C LYS A 550 11.09 17.05 4.85
N ALA A 551 10.62 16.01 4.17
CA ALA A 551 9.57 15.13 4.69
C ALA A 551 9.90 14.60 6.11
N PHE A 552 11.18 14.41 6.43
CA PHE A 552 11.64 13.97 7.75
C PHE A 552 11.83 15.12 8.75
N LYS A 553 11.94 16.37 8.26
CA LYS A 553 12.16 17.56 9.13
C LYS A 553 10.83 18.20 9.54
N GLU A 554 9.80 18.12 8.70
CA GLU A 554 8.47 18.70 9.00
C GLU A 554 7.66 17.87 10.02
N GLU A 555 7.94 16.57 10.17
CA GLU A 555 7.35 15.74 11.23
C GLU A 555 7.85 16.05 12.65
N LYS A 556 8.88 16.89 12.78
CA LYS A 556 9.48 17.27 14.09
C LYS A 556 9.06 18.66 14.58
N LEU A 557 8.19 19.35 13.85
CA LEU A 557 7.55 20.61 14.25
C LEU A 557 6.08 20.38 14.59
#